data_fd8cb8ac1a8f08d6019c9efeeeadf672
#
_entry.id   fd8cb8ac1a8f08d6019c9efeeeadf672
#
_cell.length_a   1.000
_cell.length_b   1.000
_cell.length_c   1.000
_cell.angle_alpha   90.00
_cell.angle_beta   90.00
_cell.angle_gamma   90.00
#
_symmetry.space_group_name_H-M   'P 1'
#
loop_
_entity.id
_entity.type
_entity.pdbx_description
1 polymer ?
#
loop_
_entity_poly.entity_id
_entity_poly.type
_entity_poly.pdbx_seq_one_letter_code
_entity_poly.pdbx_strand_id
1 'polypeptide(L)'
;MLQINDISEMMGELNKESSIQALGSKTGVDASILPKLAVVAIPLILRALSKNAESKAGKDSLSDALEKHKGQTKDVSSIEDVFKKVDTDDGDKILDHAFGDKDKVVDQIAAQTGISKSEVAKVLASMAPMILGMLADKKDADGLDADGVAKQTDIFSKQAEETATSNFDITDLFPKQSGTTTPSATGGLGGILGSILGNLF
;
A
#
# COMPACT_ATOMS: atom_id res chain seq x y z
N MET A 1 -13.65 4.03 17.99
CA MET A 1 -13.81 4.26 16.54
C MET A 1 -12.44 4.56 15.97
N LEU A 2 -11.97 3.75 15.03
CA LEU A 2 -10.70 3.97 14.38
C LEU A 2 -10.80 5.23 13.51
N GLN A 3 -9.88 6.16 13.70
CA GLN A 3 -9.73 7.32 12.81
C GLN A 3 -8.31 7.28 12.27
N ILE A 4 -8.19 7.17 10.97
CA ILE A 4 -6.91 7.25 10.26
C ILE A 4 -6.99 8.48 9.38
N ASN A 5 -6.33 9.54 9.81
CA ASN A 5 -6.38 10.84 9.14
C ASN A 5 -5.23 11.03 8.16
N ASP A 6 -4.15 10.28 8.36
CA ASP A 6 -2.95 10.34 7.51
C ASP A 6 -2.23 8.98 7.43
N ILE A 7 -1.24 8.93 6.55
CA ILE A 7 -0.45 7.73 6.28
C ILE A 7 0.42 7.31 7.47
N SER A 8 0.91 8.26 8.25
CA SER A 8 1.75 8.00 9.42
C SER A 8 0.96 7.26 10.50
N GLU A 9 -0.28 7.70 10.74
CA GLU A 9 -1.21 7.00 11.65
C GLU A 9 -1.53 5.59 11.13
N MET A 10 -1.82 5.45 9.84
CA MET A 10 -2.09 4.13 9.23
C MET A 10 -0.91 3.18 9.40
N MET A 11 0.30 3.62 9.10
CA MET A 11 1.49 2.80 9.25
C MET A 11 1.79 2.47 10.72
N GLY A 12 1.54 3.40 11.63
CA GLY A 12 1.64 3.18 13.08
C GLY A 12 0.66 2.12 13.58
N GLU A 13 -0.59 2.19 13.13
CA GLU A 13 -1.61 1.20 13.47
C GLU A 13 -1.30 -0.18 12.89
N LEU A 14 -0.79 -0.25 11.64
CA LEU A 14 -0.38 -1.50 10.99
C LEU A 14 0.80 -2.18 11.70
N ASN A 15 1.69 -1.43 12.33
CA ASN A 15 2.84 -1.98 13.06
C ASN A 15 2.48 -2.49 14.47
N LYS A 16 1.24 -2.31 14.93
CA LYS A 16 0.79 -2.92 16.19
C LYS A 16 0.77 -4.44 16.05
N GLU A 17 1.19 -5.13 17.10
CA GLU A 17 1.23 -6.59 17.12
C GLU A 17 -0.12 -7.23 16.77
N SER A 18 -1.22 -6.68 17.28
CA SER A 18 -2.57 -7.15 16.97
C SER A 18 -2.92 -7.03 15.48
N SER A 19 -2.50 -5.95 14.82
CA SER A 19 -2.71 -5.73 13.39
C SER A 19 -1.88 -6.69 12.55
N ILE A 20 -0.62 -6.90 12.93
CA ILE A 20 0.29 -7.85 12.30
C ILE A 20 -0.27 -9.28 12.41
N GLN A 21 -0.74 -9.68 13.60
CA GLN A 21 -1.35 -11.00 13.82
C GLN A 21 -2.65 -11.17 13.01
N ALA A 22 -3.48 -10.14 12.93
CA ALA A 22 -4.70 -10.20 12.13
C ALA A 22 -4.41 -10.33 10.63
N LEU A 23 -3.46 -9.56 10.11
CA LEU A 23 -3.03 -9.66 8.73
C LEU A 23 -2.38 -11.03 8.44
N GLY A 24 -1.56 -11.54 9.38
CA GLY A 24 -0.97 -12.88 9.29
C GLY A 24 -2.01 -13.98 9.26
N SER A 25 -3.03 -13.89 10.12
CA SER A 25 -4.15 -14.83 10.15
C SER A 25 -4.97 -14.78 8.86
N LYS A 26 -5.14 -13.59 8.29
CA LYS A 26 -5.87 -13.38 7.03
C LYS A 26 -5.14 -13.94 5.82
N THR A 27 -3.83 -13.73 5.75
CA THR A 27 -3.01 -14.05 4.57
C THR A 27 -2.31 -15.40 4.66
N GLY A 28 -2.15 -15.93 5.87
CA GLY A 28 -1.30 -17.10 6.14
C GLY A 28 0.20 -16.81 6.01
N VAL A 29 0.59 -15.54 6.04
CA VAL A 29 1.99 -15.07 5.93
C VAL A 29 2.58 -14.89 7.32
N ASP A 30 3.86 -15.23 7.47
CA ASP A 30 4.56 -15.10 8.75
C ASP A 30 4.58 -13.65 9.25
N ALA A 31 4.26 -13.47 10.53
CA ALA A 31 4.15 -12.16 11.16
C ALA A 31 5.45 -11.32 11.08
N SER A 32 6.61 -11.97 11.02
CA SER A 32 7.91 -11.28 10.92
C SER A 32 8.15 -10.62 9.57
N ILE A 33 7.45 -11.09 8.52
CA ILE A 33 7.58 -10.60 7.14
C ILE A 33 6.61 -9.43 6.89
N LEU A 34 5.47 -9.42 7.57
CA LEU A 34 4.37 -8.49 7.29
C LEU A 34 4.73 -7.01 7.41
N PRO A 35 5.45 -6.53 8.45
CA PRO A 35 5.85 -5.13 8.52
C PRO A 35 6.69 -4.71 7.32
N LYS A 36 7.54 -5.60 6.86
CA LYS A 36 8.42 -5.38 5.70
C LYS A 36 7.62 -5.25 4.41
N LEU A 37 6.64 -6.13 4.21
CA LEU A 37 5.75 -6.05 3.05
C LEU A 37 4.85 -4.81 3.10
N ALA A 38 4.33 -4.44 4.26
CA ALA A 38 3.47 -3.27 4.41
C ALA A 38 4.19 -1.97 4.01
N VAL A 39 5.46 -1.82 4.41
CA VAL A 39 6.30 -0.67 4.06
C VAL A 39 6.47 -0.51 2.55
N VAL A 40 6.50 -1.59 1.79
CA VAL A 40 6.60 -1.58 0.33
C VAL A 40 5.23 -1.47 -0.32
N ALA A 41 4.23 -2.19 0.19
CA ALA A 41 2.91 -2.30 -0.39
C ALA A 41 2.14 -0.97 -0.38
N ILE A 42 2.14 -0.25 0.75
CA ILE A 42 1.36 0.98 0.91
C ILE A 42 1.76 2.04 -0.12
N PRO A 43 3.04 2.46 -0.22
CA PRO A 43 3.42 3.48 -1.19
C PRO A 43 3.22 3.01 -2.63
N LEU A 44 3.41 1.72 -2.93
CA LEU A 44 3.18 1.20 -4.29
C LEU A 44 1.71 1.28 -4.69
N ILE A 45 0.78 0.84 -3.83
CA ILE A 45 -0.66 0.91 -4.11
C ILE A 45 -1.10 2.37 -4.26
N LEU A 46 -0.71 3.25 -3.33
CA LEU A 46 -1.06 4.67 -3.39
C LEU A 46 -0.48 5.35 -4.63
N ARG A 47 0.76 5.01 -5.01
CA ARG A 47 1.39 5.55 -6.23
C ARG A 47 0.66 5.11 -7.47
N ALA A 48 0.26 3.84 -7.56
CA ALA A 48 -0.50 3.33 -8.69
C ALA A 48 -1.86 4.02 -8.81
N LEU A 49 -2.58 4.19 -7.69
CA LEU A 49 -3.86 4.91 -7.65
C LEU A 49 -3.69 6.38 -8.06
N SER A 50 -2.65 7.05 -7.54
CA SER A 50 -2.33 8.44 -7.90
C SER A 50 -2.02 8.58 -9.39
N LYS A 51 -1.20 7.68 -9.94
CA LYS A 51 -0.84 7.67 -11.37
C LYS A 51 -2.06 7.49 -12.27
N ASN A 52 -2.94 6.55 -11.94
CA ASN A 52 -4.19 6.34 -12.69
C ASN A 52 -5.09 7.57 -12.63
N ALA A 53 -5.12 8.27 -11.50
CA ALA A 53 -5.91 9.49 -11.30
C ALA A 53 -5.31 10.76 -11.97
N GLU A 54 -4.22 10.68 -12.72
CA GLU A 54 -3.74 11.81 -13.54
C GLU A 54 -4.68 12.12 -14.71
N SER A 55 -5.38 11.12 -15.24
CA SER A 55 -6.36 11.31 -16.30
C SER A 55 -7.76 11.61 -15.74
N LYS A 56 -8.60 12.31 -16.52
CA LYS A 56 -9.99 12.58 -16.13
C LYS A 56 -10.76 11.27 -15.86
N ALA A 57 -10.65 10.30 -16.76
CA ALA A 57 -11.31 9.00 -16.61
C ALA A 57 -10.82 8.25 -15.37
N GLY A 58 -9.53 8.34 -15.05
CA GLY A 58 -8.96 7.74 -13.85
C GLY A 58 -9.44 8.40 -12.56
N LYS A 59 -9.59 9.72 -12.53
CA LYS A 59 -10.17 10.44 -11.38
C LYS A 59 -11.61 10.00 -11.12
N ASP A 60 -12.42 9.96 -12.17
CA ASP A 60 -13.81 9.53 -12.07
C ASP A 60 -13.88 8.08 -11.59
N SER A 61 -13.06 7.19 -12.17
CA SER A 61 -12.98 5.77 -11.79
C SER A 61 -12.53 5.57 -10.33
N LEU A 62 -11.53 6.31 -9.87
CA LEU A 62 -11.08 6.27 -8.47
C LEU A 62 -12.19 6.76 -7.54
N SER A 63 -12.84 7.88 -7.86
CA SER A 63 -13.95 8.41 -7.07
C SER A 63 -15.11 7.41 -6.96
N ASP A 64 -15.47 6.72 -8.04
CA ASP A 64 -16.49 5.67 -8.06
C ASP A 64 -16.07 4.44 -7.23
N ALA A 65 -14.80 4.06 -7.30
CA ALA A 65 -14.26 2.98 -6.47
C ALA A 65 -14.37 3.32 -4.98
N LEU A 66 -14.05 4.54 -4.59
CA LEU A 66 -14.17 4.99 -3.21
C LEU A 66 -15.62 4.95 -2.71
N GLU A 67 -16.61 5.30 -3.53
CA GLU A 67 -18.03 5.17 -3.15
C GLU A 67 -18.42 3.72 -2.83
N LYS A 68 -17.87 2.75 -3.57
CA LYS A 68 -18.12 1.31 -3.33
C LYS A 68 -17.46 0.81 -2.04
N HIS A 69 -16.35 1.41 -1.64
CA HIS A 69 -15.58 1.04 -0.44
C HIS A 69 -15.89 1.91 0.77
N LYS A 70 -16.86 2.81 0.63
CA LYS A 70 -17.33 3.69 1.71
C LYS A 70 -17.79 2.89 2.92
N GLY A 71 -17.29 3.26 4.08
CA GLY A 71 -17.67 2.65 5.35
C GLY A 71 -16.93 1.35 5.69
N GLN A 72 -15.98 0.90 4.88
CA GLN A 72 -15.18 -0.29 5.23
C GLN A 72 -14.33 -0.07 6.49
N THR A 73 -13.89 1.16 6.73
CA THR A 73 -13.15 1.56 7.93
C THR A 73 -14.01 2.27 8.97
N LYS A 74 -15.29 2.54 8.66
CA LYS A 74 -16.27 3.06 9.62
C LYS A 74 -16.74 1.96 10.59
N ASP A 75 -17.10 2.36 11.80
CA ASP A 75 -17.62 1.47 12.83
C ASP A 75 -16.70 0.30 13.19
N VAL A 76 -15.39 0.48 12.99
CA VAL A 76 -14.37 -0.44 13.48
C VAL A 76 -13.54 0.22 14.57
N SER A 77 -13.03 -0.59 15.50
CA SER A 77 -12.25 -0.12 16.64
C SER A 77 -10.74 -0.13 16.35
N SER A 78 -10.33 -0.93 15.36
CA SER A 78 -8.93 -1.16 15.05
C SER A 78 -8.74 -1.59 13.59
N ILE A 79 -7.51 -1.52 13.10
CA ILE A 79 -7.12 -2.11 11.79
C ILE A 79 -7.32 -3.63 11.78
N GLU A 80 -7.16 -4.29 12.92
CA GLU A 80 -7.49 -5.71 13.07
C GLU A 80 -8.93 -6.02 12.62
N ASP A 81 -9.89 -5.20 13.04
CA ASP A 81 -11.29 -5.38 12.64
C ASP A 81 -11.51 -5.09 11.14
N VAL A 82 -10.72 -4.20 10.56
CA VAL A 82 -10.72 -3.97 9.10
C VAL A 82 -10.26 -5.24 8.37
N PHE A 83 -9.14 -5.85 8.77
CA PHE A 83 -8.65 -7.07 8.13
C PHE A 83 -9.61 -8.26 8.23
N LYS A 84 -10.39 -8.36 9.31
CA LYS A 84 -11.43 -9.39 9.42
C LYS A 84 -12.54 -9.24 8.38
N LYS A 85 -12.83 -8.00 7.96
CA LYS A 85 -13.90 -7.66 7.01
C LYS A 85 -13.43 -7.61 5.56
N VAL A 86 -12.12 -7.42 5.31
CA VAL A 86 -11.57 -7.27 3.96
C VAL A 86 -11.84 -8.50 3.11
N ASP A 87 -12.34 -8.28 1.90
CA ASP A 87 -12.45 -9.28 0.84
C ASP A 87 -11.18 -9.24 -0.04
N THR A 88 -10.42 -10.32 -0.03
CA THR A 88 -9.19 -10.43 -0.82
C THR A 88 -9.43 -10.57 -2.31
N ASP A 89 -10.58 -11.13 -2.73
CA ASP A 89 -10.96 -11.22 -4.14
C ASP A 89 -11.27 -9.84 -4.71
N ASP A 90 -11.88 -8.98 -3.89
CA ASP A 90 -12.06 -7.57 -4.23
C ASP A 90 -10.72 -6.83 -4.28
N GLY A 91 -9.84 -7.11 -3.31
CA GLY A 91 -8.47 -6.61 -3.31
C GLY A 91 -7.69 -6.95 -4.58
N ASP A 92 -7.80 -8.16 -5.08
CA ASP A 92 -7.18 -8.57 -6.33
C ASP A 92 -7.69 -7.74 -7.53
N LYS A 93 -8.99 -7.48 -7.61
CA LYS A 93 -9.58 -6.63 -8.66
C LYS A 93 -9.10 -5.17 -8.57
N ILE A 94 -8.97 -4.65 -7.35
CA ILE A 94 -8.42 -3.31 -7.11
C ILE A 94 -6.99 -3.24 -7.64
N LEU A 95 -6.16 -4.24 -7.34
CA LEU A 95 -4.77 -4.29 -7.77
C LEU A 95 -4.64 -4.43 -9.29
N ASP A 96 -5.49 -5.25 -9.92
CA ASP A 96 -5.51 -5.38 -11.38
C ASP A 96 -5.82 -4.04 -12.06
N HIS A 97 -6.76 -3.27 -11.50
CA HIS A 97 -7.08 -1.94 -12.00
C HIS A 97 -5.99 -0.91 -11.71
N ALA A 98 -5.38 -0.98 -10.52
CA ALA A 98 -4.35 -0.03 -10.09
C ALA A 98 -3.05 -0.21 -10.88
N PHE A 99 -2.58 -1.44 -11.02
CA PHE A 99 -1.27 -1.72 -11.61
C PHE A 99 -1.31 -2.05 -13.12
N GLY A 100 -2.46 -2.41 -13.67
CA GLY A 100 -2.58 -2.89 -15.04
C GLY A 100 -1.92 -4.26 -15.29
N ASP A 101 -0.74 -4.49 -14.71
CA ASP A 101 -0.03 -5.77 -14.70
C ASP A 101 0.41 -6.10 -13.25
N LYS A 102 -0.55 -6.60 -12.47
CA LYS A 102 -0.32 -6.99 -11.07
C LYS A 102 0.77 -8.03 -10.92
N ASP A 103 0.84 -9.01 -11.83
CA ASP A 103 1.80 -10.10 -11.74
C ASP A 103 3.23 -9.58 -11.86
N LYS A 104 3.47 -8.61 -12.73
CA LYS A 104 4.77 -7.95 -12.87
C LYS A 104 5.18 -7.25 -11.57
N VAL A 105 4.25 -6.57 -10.89
CA VAL A 105 4.51 -5.90 -9.61
C VAL A 105 4.86 -6.92 -8.53
N VAL A 106 4.08 -7.98 -8.42
CA VAL A 106 4.31 -9.09 -7.47
C VAL A 106 5.68 -9.73 -7.72
N ASP A 107 6.03 -9.98 -8.98
CA ASP A 107 7.32 -10.56 -9.36
C ASP A 107 8.50 -9.67 -8.96
N GLN A 108 8.38 -8.38 -9.17
CA GLN A 108 9.43 -7.42 -8.80
C GLN A 108 9.61 -7.31 -7.29
N ILE A 109 8.52 -7.24 -6.52
CA ILE A 109 8.58 -7.23 -5.05
C ILE A 109 9.20 -8.53 -4.55
N ALA A 110 8.74 -9.67 -5.04
CA ALA A 110 9.26 -10.99 -4.67
C ALA A 110 10.77 -11.11 -4.96
N ALA A 111 11.21 -10.69 -6.14
CA ALA A 111 12.62 -10.73 -6.54
C ALA A 111 13.51 -9.83 -5.66
N GLN A 112 13.00 -8.68 -5.22
CA GLN A 112 13.78 -7.72 -4.43
C GLN A 112 13.79 -8.06 -2.93
N THR A 113 12.69 -8.62 -2.42
CA THR A 113 12.54 -8.90 -0.99
C THR A 113 12.92 -10.35 -0.61
N GLY A 114 13.00 -11.24 -1.58
CA GLY A 114 13.18 -12.68 -1.36
C GLY A 114 11.92 -13.37 -0.81
N ILE A 115 10.79 -12.66 -0.74
CA ILE A 115 9.50 -13.19 -0.27
C ILE A 115 8.79 -13.86 -1.44
N SER A 116 8.04 -14.94 -1.16
CA SER A 116 7.36 -15.66 -2.24
C SER A 116 6.27 -14.81 -2.91
N LYS A 117 6.08 -14.98 -4.22
CA LYS A 117 5.05 -14.29 -5.00
C LYS A 117 3.65 -14.46 -4.40
N SER A 118 3.34 -15.65 -3.89
CA SER A 118 2.06 -15.94 -3.25
C SER A 118 1.84 -15.12 -1.98
N GLU A 119 2.87 -14.95 -1.15
CA GLU A 119 2.80 -14.13 0.07
C GLU A 119 2.65 -12.65 -0.28
N VAL A 120 3.44 -12.15 -1.24
CA VAL A 120 3.35 -10.78 -1.72
C VAL A 120 1.93 -10.49 -2.24
N ALA A 121 1.39 -11.34 -3.12
CA ALA A 121 0.06 -11.16 -3.70
C ALA A 121 -1.03 -11.10 -2.62
N LYS A 122 -1.01 -12.03 -1.66
CA LYS A 122 -2.00 -12.08 -0.57
C LYS A 122 -1.97 -10.82 0.31
N VAL A 123 -0.78 -10.32 0.63
CA VAL A 123 -0.64 -9.11 1.45
C VAL A 123 -1.13 -7.90 0.68
N LEU A 124 -0.72 -7.72 -0.57
CA LEU A 124 -1.22 -6.63 -1.43
C LEU A 124 -2.76 -6.65 -1.55
N ALA A 125 -3.34 -7.83 -1.83
CA ALA A 125 -4.79 -8.00 -1.97
C ALA A 125 -5.55 -7.72 -0.65
N SER A 126 -4.93 -7.99 0.50
CA SER A 126 -5.53 -7.66 1.80
C SER A 126 -5.43 -6.18 2.14
N MET A 127 -4.41 -5.48 1.64
CA MET A 127 -4.17 -4.06 1.97
C MET A 127 -4.92 -3.11 1.03
N ALA A 128 -5.16 -3.49 -0.22
CA ALA A 128 -5.77 -2.61 -1.22
C ALA A 128 -7.17 -2.12 -0.81
N PRO A 129 -8.13 -2.97 -0.36
CA PRO A 129 -9.43 -2.50 0.09
C PRO A 129 -9.35 -1.60 1.33
N MET A 130 -8.42 -1.87 2.25
CA MET A 130 -8.19 -1.03 3.43
C MET A 130 -7.75 0.38 3.03
N ILE A 131 -6.82 0.49 2.08
CA ILE A 131 -6.34 1.78 1.56
C ILE A 131 -7.48 2.53 0.88
N LEU A 132 -8.31 1.85 0.06
CA LEU A 132 -9.49 2.50 -0.55
C LEU A 132 -10.51 2.93 0.50
N GLY A 133 -10.75 2.12 1.54
CA GLY A 133 -11.64 2.50 2.64
C GLY A 133 -11.16 3.77 3.36
N MET A 134 -9.86 3.87 3.64
CA MET A 134 -9.27 5.08 4.24
C MET A 134 -9.43 6.31 3.33
N LEU A 135 -9.15 6.17 2.03
CA LEU A 135 -9.34 7.26 1.06
C LEU A 135 -10.83 7.66 0.94
N ALA A 136 -11.75 6.68 1.01
CA ALA A 136 -13.18 6.93 0.98
C ALA A 136 -13.65 7.70 2.22
N ASP A 137 -13.17 7.33 3.41
CA ASP A 137 -13.48 8.06 4.65
C ASP A 137 -12.92 9.49 4.62
N LYS A 138 -11.73 9.68 4.07
CA LYS A 138 -11.12 10.99 3.88
C LYS A 138 -11.91 11.83 2.88
N LYS A 139 -12.33 11.24 1.75
CA LYS A 139 -13.22 11.89 0.77
C LYS A 139 -14.49 12.41 1.42
N ASP A 140 -15.15 11.57 2.23
CA ASP A 140 -16.39 11.92 2.93
C ASP A 140 -16.18 13.01 3.99
N ALA A 141 -15.13 12.87 4.80
CA ALA A 141 -14.85 13.80 5.90
C ALA A 141 -14.55 15.22 5.39
N ASP A 142 -13.82 15.33 4.28
CA ASP A 142 -13.38 16.59 3.72
C ASP A 142 -14.29 17.08 2.56
N GLY A 143 -15.31 16.31 2.17
CA GLY A 143 -16.22 16.66 1.07
C GLY A 143 -15.53 16.76 -0.29
N LEU A 144 -14.58 15.86 -0.56
CA LEU A 144 -13.75 15.92 -1.76
C LEU A 144 -14.49 15.48 -3.01
N ASP A 145 -14.38 16.24 -4.08
CA ASP A 145 -14.73 15.81 -5.43
C ASP A 145 -13.63 14.94 -6.06
N ALA A 146 -13.78 14.50 -7.30
CA ALA A 146 -12.83 13.64 -7.99
C ALA A 146 -11.42 14.28 -8.10
N ASP A 147 -11.33 15.61 -8.31
CA ASP A 147 -10.06 16.32 -8.34
C ASP A 147 -9.41 16.41 -6.96
N GLY A 148 -10.22 16.63 -5.92
CA GLY A 148 -9.78 16.62 -4.52
C GLY A 148 -9.25 15.25 -4.09
N VAL A 149 -9.96 14.18 -4.47
CA VAL A 149 -9.52 12.79 -4.24
C VAL A 149 -8.18 12.51 -4.91
N ALA A 150 -8.02 12.88 -6.18
CA ALA A 150 -6.76 12.68 -6.90
C ALA A 150 -5.57 13.39 -6.22
N LYS A 151 -5.77 14.65 -5.81
CA LYS A 151 -4.76 15.42 -5.07
C LYS A 151 -4.44 14.79 -3.71
N GLN A 152 -5.46 14.36 -2.97
CA GLN A 152 -5.26 13.72 -1.67
C GLN A 152 -4.51 12.39 -1.80
N THR A 153 -4.83 11.60 -2.83
CA THR A 153 -4.14 10.34 -3.12
C THR A 153 -2.66 10.58 -3.46
N ASP A 154 -2.33 11.64 -4.22
CA ASP A 154 -0.95 12.03 -4.52
C ASP A 154 -0.19 12.47 -3.26
N ILE A 155 -0.82 13.25 -2.39
CA ILE A 155 -0.25 13.65 -1.10
C ILE A 155 0.05 12.40 -0.25
N PHE A 156 -0.90 11.49 -0.13
CA PHE A 156 -0.73 10.26 0.64
C PHE A 156 0.33 9.33 0.04
N SER A 157 0.44 9.26 -1.29
CA SER A 157 1.51 8.52 -1.96
C SER A 157 2.89 9.05 -1.56
N LYS A 158 3.10 10.35 -1.61
CA LYS A 158 4.35 11.01 -1.21
C LYS A 158 4.66 10.83 0.27
N GLN A 159 3.68 11.00 1.15
CA GLN A 159 3.82 10.77 2.58
C GLN A 159 4.20 9.31 2.88
N ALA A 160 3.60 8.35 2.18
CA ALA A 160 3.92 6.94 2.34
C ALA A 160 5.36 6.64 1.93
N GLU A 161 5.83 7.20 0.82
CA GLU A 161 7.21 7.07 0.35
C GLU A 161 8.20 7.67 1.37
N GLU A 162 7.93 8.87 1.89
CA GLU A 162 8.74 9.53 2.90
C GLU A 162 8.77 8.75 4.23
N THR A 163 7.61 8.28 4.70
CA THR A 163 7.50 7.52 5.95
C THR A 163 8.21 6.17 5.82
N ALA A 164 8.07 5.51 4.69
CA ALA A 164 8.75 4.27 4.40
C ALA A 164 10.28 4.44 4.39
N THR A 165 10.79 5.56 3.86
CA THR A 165 12.24 5.84 3.84
C THR A 165 12.80 6.27 5.20
N SER A 166 11.99 6.88 6.05
CA SER A 166 12.45 7.51 7.31
C SER A 166 12.45 6.56 8.52
N ASN A 167 11.54 5.59 8.54
CA ASN A 167 11.24 4.80 9.74
C ASN A 167 11.72 3.34 9.69
N PHE A 168 12.27 2.90 8.56
CA PHE A 168 12.68 1.51 8.41
C PHE A 168 14.10 1.41 7.84
N ASP A 169 14.98 0.76 8.59
CA ASP A 169 16.23 0.25 8.02
C ASP A 169 15.92 -0.97 7.16
N ILE A 170 15.70 -0.70 5.88
CA ILE A 170 15.34 -1.72 4.88
C ILE A 170 16.58 -2.39 4.26
N THR A 171 17.78 -2.01 4.71
CA THR A 171 19.02 -2.65 4.23
C THR A 171 19.02 -4.14 4.50
N ASP A 172 18.33 -4.60 5.55
CA ASP A 172 18.14 -6.01 5.85
C ASP A 172 17.09 -6.73 4.99
N LEU A 173 16.26 -5.97 4.25
CA LEU A 173 15.23 -6.54 3.34
C LEU A 173 15.80 -7.10 2.04
N PHE A 174 17.03 -6.67 1.69
CA PHE A 174 17.64 -7.03 0.42
C PHE A 174 18.87 -7.87 0.67
N PRO A 175 18.98 -9.05 0.02
CA PRO A 175 20.20 -9.82 0.09
C PRO A 175 21.35 -8.94 -0.39
N LYS A 176 22.39 -8.79 0.45
CA LYS A 176 23.63 -8.09 0.07
C LYS A 176 24.16 -8.74 -1.21
N GLN A 177 23.99 -8.08 -2.34
CA GLN A 177 24.72 -8.48 -3.54
C GLN A 177 26.21 -8.32 -3.26
N SER A 178 26.88 -9.45 -3.09
CA SER A 178 28.34 -9.51 -3.07
C SER A 178 28.85 -9.21 -4.48
N GLY A 179 29.24 -7.99 -4.74
CA GLY A 179 29.83 -7.62 -6.03
C GLY A 179 29.83 -6.12 -6.25
N THR A 180 30.94 -5.49 -5.81
CA THR A 180 31.54 -4.24 -6.31
C THR A 180 30.72 -3.33 -7.19
N THR A 181 30.17 -2.30 -6.59
CA THR A 181 30.32 -0.88 -6.95
C THR A 181 29.59 -0.05 -5.91
N THR A 182 30.31 0.83 -5.24
CA THR A 182 29.74 1.84 -4.34
C THR A 182 28.82 2.77 -5.13
N PRO A 183 27.52 2.78 -4.89
CA PRO A 183 26.71 3.94 -5.18
C PRO A 183 26.67 4.81 -3.93
N SER A 184 26.90 6.08 -4.17
CA SER A 184 26.73 7.19 -3.25
C SER A 184 25.52 7.02 -2.33
N ALA A 185 25.63 7.50 -1.11
CA ALA A 185 24.69 7.43 0.04
C ALA A 185 23.26 7.97 -0.21
N THR A 186 22.66 7.68 -1.36
CA THR A 186 21.27 8.00 -1.73
C THR A 186 20.47 6.72 -2.02
N GLY A 187 20.98 5.55 -1.67
CA GLY A 187 20.42 4.25 -2.05
C GLY A 187 19.49 3.61 -1.02
N GLY A 188 18.66 4.39 -0.34
CA GLY A 188 17.59 3.88 0.52
C GLY A 188 16.36 3.42 -0.28
N LEU A 189 15.21 3.28 0.37
CA LEU A 189 13.90 2.95 -0.24
C LEU A 189 13.61 3.74 -1.52
N GLY A 190 14.05 5.01 -1.58
CA GLY A 190 13.87 5.82 -2.79
C GLY A 190 14.48 5.19 -4.03
N GLY A 191 15.62 4.52 -3.92
CA GLY A 191 16.24 3.78 -5.03
C GLY A 191 15.45 2.53 -5.42
N ILE A 192 14.88 1.84 -4.44
CA ILE A 192 14.15 0.59 -4.65
C ILE A 192 12.74 0.86 -5.15
N LEU A 193 12.00 1.72 -4.46
CA LEU A 193 10.70 2.18 -4.91
C LEU A 193 10.82 2.84 -6.28
N GLY A 194 11.86 3.66 -6.50
CA GLY A 194 12.15 4.25 -7.79
C GLY A 194 12.44 3.22 -8.87
N SER A 195 13.13 2.13 -8.57
CA SER A 195 13.41 1.04 -9.51
C SER A 195 12.14 0.24 -9.84
N ILE A 196 11.31 -0.06 -8.82
CA ILE A 196 10.02 -0.74 -9.02
C ILE A 196 9.08 0.18 -9.80
N LEU A 197 8.92 1.43 -9.37
CA LEU A 197 8.00 2.39 -9.95
C LEU A 197 8.43 2.83 -11.35
N GLY A 198 9.74 3.09 -11.56
CA GLY A 198 10.26 3.51 -12.85
C GLY A 198 10.15 2.45 -13.96
N ASN A 199 9.95 1.18 -13.57
CA ASN A 199 9.77 0.07 -14.50
C ASN A 199 8.30 -0.32 -14.73
N LEU A 200 7.37 0.28 -13.96
CA LEU A 200 5.94 -0.04 -13.97
C LEU A 200 5.09 1.02 -14.69
N PHE A 201 5.61 2.25 -14.80
CA PHE A 201 4.83 3.38 -15.35
C PHE A 201 5.55 4.04 -16.52
#